data_27ce89151d4ac7b46b3b8cc8567a07f7
#
_entry.id   27ce89151d4ac7b46b3b8cc8567a07f7
#
_cell.length_a   1.000
_cell.length_b   1.000
_cell.length_c   1.000
_cell.angle_alpha   90.00
_cell.angle_beta   90.00
_cell.angle_gamma   90.00
#
_symmetry.space_group_name_H-M   'P 1'
#
loop_
_entity.id
_entity.type
_entity.pdbx_description
1 polymer ?
#
loop_
_entity_poly.entity_id
_entity_poly.type
_entity_poly.pdbx_seq_one_letter_code
_entity_poly.pdbx_strand_id
1 'polypeptide(L)'
;MKKIVLITLAAAFCLAASAQTARQFTLPLSDDGVAQLVVYLPENPTGRAVVCCPGGGYAVLSNTHEGAAWSEFFNGKGIAFALVNYRIPHGDRTLPIGDTEQAMRIMRDSAAVWHLNPRDIGIMGSSAGGHLASTIATHTPYELRPDFQILVYPVITMGPGTHQGSLDGLLGDQQKDPDLVRLYSNQFQVKSHQTPPAILILSDDDGLVPPVPNAIAYYSAMHNAGISCSLHVYPSGGHGYGYMPFFAYREQMLSDLSAWLDKLSAPARDAVKVACIGDSITDGHGIDLRDVNGYPAQMQKMLGAGYNVRNFGLSARTMMNSGDLPYMNESIWQDALAFDPDVVVIMLGTNDSKEYNRGYIKKDFEGDLKKMLKALKALPSQPKIYLCKPIPAVSYSWTISESVITGEIVPILEKAVKKEKLEGLIDLHTAFEGHPEMMQDDGIHPNSAGVRKMAETVAKVIDPDVKIEQRPFWMMR
;
A
#
# COMPACT_ATOMS: atom_id res chain seq x y z
N MET A 1 -23.36 -19.57 23.14
CA MET A 1 -22.32 -19.09 24.05
C MET A 1 -21.03 -19.82 23.71
N LYS A 2 -20.22 -19.24 22.79
CA LYS A 2 -18.90 -19.79 22.43
C LYS A 2 -17.87 -19.15 23.36
N LYS A 3 -17.18 -19.98 24.13
CA LYS A 3 -16.10 -19.57 25.03
C LYS A 3 -14.89 -19.16 24.20
N ILE A 4 -14.53 -17.89 24.27
CA ILE A 4 -13.24 -17.36 23.81
C ILE A 4 -12.20 -17.84 24.84
N VAL A 5 -11.32 -18.75 24.43
CA VAL A 5 -10.13 -19.12 25.23
C VAL A 5 -9.06 -18.06 24.96
N LEU A 6 -8.95 -17.11 25.87
CA LEU A 6 -7.81 -16.19 25.94
C LEU A 6 -6.60 -16.99 26.46
N ILE A 7 -5.66 -17.33 25.58
CA ILE A 7 -4.36 -17.85 26.01
C ILE A 7 -3.51 -16.65 26.43
N THR A 8 -3.55 -16.32 27.70
CA THR A 8 -2.60 -15.38 28.35
C THR A 8 -1.27 -16.08 28.51
N LEU A 9 -0.32 -15.85 27.59
CA LEU A 9 1.08 -16.13 27.84
C LEU A 9 1.67 -14.94 28.65
N ALA A 10 1.51 -14.98 29.97
CA ALA A 10 2.26 -14.15 30.89
C ALA A 10 3.64 -14.81 31.13
N ALA A 11 4.64 -14.41 30.35
CA ALA A 11 6.04 -14.67 30.67
C ALA A 11 6.65 -13.36 31.17
N ALA A 12 6.83 -13.27 32.48
CA ALA A 12 7.65 -12.23 33.10
C ALA A 12 9.10 -12.37 32.61
N PHE A 13 9.60 -11.39 31.84
CA PHE A 13 11.00 -11.30 31.48
C PHE A 13 11.63 -10.10 32.16
N CYS A 14 12.61 -10.41 33.02
CA CYS A 14 13.57 -9.45 33.54
C CYS A 14 14.32 -8.78 32.37
N LEU A 15 14.33 -7.45 32.35
CA LEU A 15 15.18 -6.66 31.47
C LEU A 15 16.64 -6.81 31.89
N ALA A 16 17.33 -7.70 31.21
CA ALA A 16 18.80 -7.62 31.06
C ALA A 16 19.03 -7.34 29.58
N ALA A 17 19.75 -6.26 29.26
CA ALA A 17 20.25 -6.00 27.91
C ALA A 17 21.31 -7.05 27.59
N SER A 18 20.87 -8.25 27.18
CA SER A 18 21.73 -9.29 26.61
C SER A 18 21.61 -9.19 25.09
N ALA A 19 22.76 -9.26 24.40
CA ALA A 19 22.80 -9.44 22.97
C ALA A 19 21.79 -10.57 22.59
N GLN A 20 20.84 -10.28 21.73
CA GLN A 20 19.82 -11.24 21.34
C GLN A 20 20.52 -12.23 20.41
N THR A 21 20.67 -13.50 20.83
CA THR A 21 21.14 -14.55 19.92
C THR A 21 20.12 -14.78 18.81
N ALA A 22 20.59 -15.07 17.59
CA ALA A 22 19.71 -15.45 16.49
C ALA A 22 18.76 -16.57 16.94
N ARG A 23 17.46 -16.39 16.70
CA ARG A 23 16.44 -17.31 17.19
C ARG A 23 15.63 -17.86 16.04
N GLN A 24 15.49 -19.18 16.01
CA GLN A 24 14.56 -19.86 15.11
C GLN A 24 13.52 -20.61 15.92
N PHE A 25 12.25 -20.48 15.52
CA PHE A 25 11.13 -21.21 16.13
C PHE A 25 9.98 -21.36 15.15
N THR A 26 9.05 -22.25 15.46
CA THR A 26 7.89 -22.54 14.59
C THR A 26 6.60 -22.28 15.35
N LEU A 27 5.63 -21.68 14.67
CA LEU A 27 4.27 -21.40 15.17
C LEU A 27 3.24 -22.04 14.26
N PRO A 28 2.12 -22.55 14.78
CA PRO A 28 1.01 -23.03 13.95
C PRO A 28 0.29 -21.85 13.28
N LEU A 29 -0.12 -22.03 12.01
CA LEU A 29 -0.97 -21.09 11.27
C LEU A 29 -2.41 -21.61 11.15
N SER A 30 -2.61 -22.92 11.30
CA SER A 30 -3.90 -23.56 11.24
C SER A 30 -4.16 -24.43 12.50
N ASP A 31 -5.43 -24.65 12.84
CA ASP A 31 -5.83 -25.42 14.02
C ASP A 31 -5.40 -26.90 13.96
N ASP A 32 -5.27 -27.44 12.75
CA ASP A 32 -4.80 -28.80 12.50
C ASP A 32 -3.26 -28.94 12.58
N GLY A 33 -2.54 -27.80 12.70
CA GLY A 33 -1.09 -27.76 12.78
C GLY A 33 -0.36 -28.08 11.47
N VAL A 34 -1.07 -28.24 10.35
CA VAL A 34 -0.48 -28.54 9.03
C VAL A 34 0.23 -27.30 8.48
N ALA A 35 -0.43 -26.14 8.53
CA ALA A 35 0.21 -24.89 8.16
C ALA A 35 1.06 -24.36 9.32
N GLN A 36 2.27 -23.91 9.00
CA GLN A 36 3.25 -23.45 9.98
C GLN A 36 4.00 -22.20 9.52
N LEU A 37 4.34 -21.34 10.47
CA LEU A 37 5.24 -20.20 10.29
C LEU A 37 6.58 -20.52 10.96
N VAL A 38 7.65 -20.61 10.17
CA VAL A 38 9.02 -20.76 10.70
C VAL A 38 9.67 -19.38 10.74
N VAL A 39 9.91 -18.88 11.94
CA VAL A 39 10.44 -17.52 12.17
C VAL A 39 11.93 -17.57 12.43
N TYR A 40 12.68 -16.72 11.75
CA TYR A 40 14.14 -16.51 11.92
C TYR A 40 14.36 -15.05 12.34
N LEU A 41 14.69 -14.82 13.60
CA LEU A 41 14.98 -13.50 14.13
C LEU A 41 16.51 -13.26 14.13
N PRO A 42 16.98 -12.12 13.57
CA PRO A 42 18.39 -11.78 13.59
C PRO A 42 18.85 -11.37 14.99
N GLU A 43 20.17 -11.43 15.24
CA GLU A 43 20.76 -10.96 16.49
C GLU A 43 20.56 -9.46 16.72
N ASN A 44 20.69 -8.68 15.65
CA ASN A 44 20.57 -7.22 15.66
C ASN A 44 19.45 -6.79 14.71
N PRO A 45 18.17 -6.77 15.14
CA PRO A 45 17.04 -6.46 14.28
C PRO A 45 17.03 -4.98 13.88
N THR A 46 16.84 -4.70 12.59
CA THR A 46 16.58 -3.36 12.06
C THR A 46 15.15 -2.89 12.30
N GLY A 47 14.26 -3.80 12.65
CA GLY A 47 12.82 -3.61 12.71
C GLY A 47 12.09 -4.13 11.46
N ARG A 48 12.77 -4.25 10.30
CA ARG A 48 12.17 -4.79 9.07
C ARG A 48 11.99 -6.30 9.15
N ALA A 49 10.92 -6.79 8.51
CA ALA A 49 10.66 -8.23 8.39
C ALA A 49 10.16 -8.59 6.99
N VAL A 50 10.34 -9.85 6.59
CA VAL A 50 9.85 -10.42 5.35
C VAL A 50 9.15 -11.74 5.62
N VAL A 51 7.89 -11.85 5.18
CA VAL A 51 7.12 -13.10 5.15
C VAL A 51 7.31 -13.74 3.79
N CYS A 52 7.75 -15.00 3.74
CA CYS A 52 8.14 -15.69 2.51
C CYS A 52 7.17 -16.83 2.20
N CYS A 53 6.63 -16.82 0.98
CA CYS A 53 5.81 -17.88 0.39
C CYS A 53 6.66 -18.66 -0.62
N PRO A 54 7.05 -19.91 -0.34
CA PRO A 54 7.82 -20.72 -1.28
C PRO A 54 6.98 -21.11 -2.48
N GLY A 55 7.63 -21.39 -3.62
CA GLY A 55 6.97 -21.93 -4.79
C GLY A 55 6.66 -23.42 -4.69
N GLY A 56 6.46 -24.07 -5.83
CA GLY A 56 6.13 -25.49 -5.94
C GLY A 56 4.82 -25.76 -6.66
N GLY A 57 4.32 -24.80 -7.46
CA GLY A 57 3.17 -24.97 -8.35
C GLY A 57 1.85 -25.22 -7.64
N TYR A 58 1.73 -24.85 -6.36
CA TYR A 58 0.60 -25.19 -5.47
C TYR A 58 0.35 -26.72 -5.32
N ALA A 59 1.36 -27.53 -5.68
CA ALA A 59 1.33 -28.99 -5.54
C ALA A 59 2.29 -29.50 -4.46
N VAL A 60 3.38 -28.78 -4.24
CA VAL A 60 4.39 -29.02 -3.20
C VAL A 60 4.90 -27.68 -2.67
N LEU A 61 5.78 -27.71 -1.64
CA LEU A 61 6.46 -26.50 -1.15
C LEU A 61 7.97 -26.63 -1.39
N SER A 62 8.55 -25.69 -2.14
CA SER A 62 10.00 -25.58 -2.39
C SER A 62 10.71 -24.91 -1.20
N ASN A 63 10.55 -25.44 0.00
CA ASN A 63 10.93 -24.82 1.27
C ASN A 63 12.41 -24.57 1.46
N THR A 64 13.30 -25.19 0.68
CA THR A 64 14.75 -25.05 0.84
C THR A 64 15.25 -23.79 0.16
N HIS A 65 15.40 -23.80 -1.15
CA HIS A 65 16.03 -22.73 -1.93
C HIS A 65 15.10 -21.55 -2.24
N GLU A 66 13.80 -21.78 -2.26
CA GLU A 66 12.78 -20.73 -2.37
C GLU A 66 12.20 -20.32 -1.00
N GLY A 67 12.68 -20.94 0.07
CA GLY A 67 12.22 -20.73 1.44
C GLY A 67 13.37 -20.46 2.43
N ALA A 68 13.70 -21.45 3.27
CA ALA A 68 14.59 -21.29 4.43
C ALA A 68 15.97 -20.72 4.09
N ALA A 69 16.54 -21.01 2.91
CA ALA A 69 17.85 -20.51 2.51
C ALA A 69 17.94 -18.98 2.43
N TRP A 70 16.83 -18.30 2.15
CA TRP A 70 16.78 -16.84 2.14
C TRP A 70 16.97 -16.19 3.51
N SER A 71 16.77 -16.96 4.60
CA SER A 71 16.97 -16.46 5.95
C SER A 71 18.39 -15.97 6.20
N GLU A 72 19.41 -16.58 5.56
CA GLU A 72 20.80 -16.16 5.64
C GLU A 72 20.99 -14.72 5.14
N PHE A 73 20.45 -14.42 3.94
CA PHE A 73 20.55 -13.08 3.36
C PHE A 73 19.84 -12.03 4.23
N PHE A 74 18.59 -12.29 4.64
CA PHE A 74 17.81 -11.32 5.38
C PHE A 74 18.34 -11.12 6.80
N ASN A 75 18.64 -12.19 7.53
CA ASN A 75 19.20 -12.08 8.88
C ASN A 75 20.59 -11.45 8.88
N GLY A 76 21.40 -11.70 7.85
CA GLY A 76 22.69 -11.02 7.65
C GLY A 76 22.57 -9.50 7.51
N LYS A 77 21.38 -9.01 7.08
CA LYS A 77 21.05 -7.58 7.01
C LYS A 77 20.28 -7.07 8.25
N GLY A 78 20.10 -7.89 9.28
CA GLY A 78 19.29 -7.54 10.44
C GLY A 78 17.77 -7.53 10.16
N ILE A 79 17.31 -8.13 9.05
CA ILE A 79 15.92 -8.24 8.67
C ILE A 79 15.37 -9.58 9.17
N ALA A 80 14.28 -9.57 9.93
CA ALA A 80 13.62 -10.81 10.34
C ALA A 80 13.00 -11.51 9.12
N PHE A 81 13.05 -12.84 9.11
CA PHE A 81 12.52 -13.65 8.02
C PHE A 81 11.52 -14.67 8.57
N ALA A 82 10.41 -14.88 7.89
CA ALA A 82 9.38 -15.81 8.31
C ALA A 82 8.88 -16.63 7.12
N LEU A 83 9.14 -17.94 7.13
CA LEU A 83 8.74 -18.87 6.06
C LEU A 83 7.34 -19.42 6.34
N VAL A 84 6.44 -19.26 5.38
CA VAL A 84 5.08 -19.81 5.45
C VAL A 84 5.04 -21.19 4.80
N ASN A 85 4.91 -22.21 5.60
CA ASN A 85 4.56 -23.56 5.16
C ASN A 85 3.03 -23.62 5.03
N TYR A 86 2.51 -23.05 3.93
CA TYR A 86 1.06 -23.00 3.71
C TYR A 86 0.49 -24.34 3.23
N ARG A 87 -0.81 -24.56 3.48
CA ARG A 87 -1.51 -25.77 3.00
C ARG A 87 -1.65 -25.74 1.49
N ILE A 88 -1.37 -26.89 0.88
CA ILE A 88 -1.57 -27.09 -0.56
C ILE A 88 -3.09 -26.97 -0.84
N PRO A 89 -3.49 -26.12 -1.81
CA PRO A 89 -4.91 -25.79 -1.99
C PRO A 89 -5.77 -26.94 -2.54
N HIS A 90 -5.25 -27.78 -3.42
CA HIS A 90 -6.07 -28.79 -4.11
C HIS A 90 -7.39 -28.24 -4.67
N GLY A 91 -7.35 -27.02 -5.22
CA GLY A 91 -8.52 -26.28 -5.71
C GLY A 91 -9.21 -25.38 -4.67
N ASP A 92 -8.89 -25.50 -3.39
CA ASP A 92 -9.37 -24.59 -2.34
C ASP A 92 -8.34 -23.49 -2.05
N ARG A 93 -8.40 -22.43 -2.83
CA ARG A 93 -7.53 -21.25 -2.71
C ARG A 93 -7.60 -20.55 -1.36
N THR A 94 -8.67 -20.77 -0.59
CA THR A 94 -8.82 -20.11 0.73
C THR A 94 -7.81 -20.62 1.75
N LEU A 95 -7.28 -21.83 1.57
CA LEU A 95 -6.29 -22.43 2.45
C LEU A 95 -4.96 -21.66 2.44
N PRO A 96 -4.21 -21.57 1.33
CA PRO A 96 -2.93 -20.87 1.32
C PRO A 96 -3.08 -19.36 1.58
N ILE A 97 -4.18 -18.75 1.13
CA ILE A 97 -4.46 -17.32 1.39
C ILE A 97 -4.66 -17.11 2.90
N GLY A 98 -5.56 -17.85 3.54
CA GLY A 98 -5.83 -17.72 4.97
C GLY A 98 -4.62 -18.02 5.85
N ASP A 99 -3.80 -19.02 5.48
CA ASP A 99 -2.55 -19.33 6.20
C ASP A 99 -1.55 -18.16 6.10
N THR A 100 -1.45 -17.53 4.93
CA THR A 100 -0.54 -16.39 4.73
C THR A 100 -1.06 -15.12 5.41
N GLU A 101 -2.37 -14.87 5.38
CA GLU A 101 -2.99 -13.78 6.14
C GLU A 101 -2.75 -13.96 7.65
N GLN A 102 -2.85 -15.18 8.16
CA GLN A 102 -2.54 -15.47 9.55
C GLN A 102 -1.06 -15.25 9.88
N ALA A 103 -0.15 -15.58 8.95
CA ALA A 103 1.27 -15.28 9.10
C ALA A 103 1.52 -13.76 9.19
N MET A 104 0.90 -12.96 8.31
CA MET A 104 1.00 -11.49 8.35
C MET A 104 0.47 -10.94 9.67
N ARG A 105 -0.66 -11.45 10.17
CA ARG A 105 -1.23 -11.07 11.47
C ARG A 105 -0.27 -11.37 12.62
N ILE A 106 0.25 -12.60 12.70
CA ILE A 106 1.20 -13.00 13.75
C ILE A 106 2.43 -12.09 13.75
N MET A 107 3.00 -11.78 12.58
CA MET A 107 4.16 -10.91 12.48
C MET A 107 3.88 -9.49 12.98
N ARG A 108 2.69 -8.93 12.68
CA ARG A 108 2.28 -7.60 13.15
C ARG A 108 1.98 -7.59 14.65
N ASP A 109 1.23 -8.57 15.15
CA ASP A 109 0.85 -8.67 16.56
C ASP A 109 2.06 -8.92 17.47
N SER A 110 3.06 -9.67 16.96
CA SER A 110 4.29 -9.97 17.69
C SER A 110 5.39 -8.92 17.53
N ALA A 111 5.15 -7.87 16.73
CA ALA A 111 6.18 -6.89 16.37
C ALA A 111 6.86 -6.26 17.60
N ALA A 112 6.08 -6.00 18.67
CA ALA A 112 6.62 -5.46 19.91
C ALA A 112 7.64 -6.37 20.57
N VAL A 113 7.29 -7.66 20.65
CA VAL A 113 8.10 -8.68 21.36
C VAL A 113 9.33 -9.08 20.54
N TRP A 114 9.23 -9.02 19.22
CA TRP A 114 10.31 -9.41 18.30
C TRP A 114 11.16 -8.22 17.83
N HIS A 115 10.94 -7.04 18.39
CA HIS A 115 11.62 -5.79 18.01
C HIS A 115 11.47 -5.44 16.55
N LEU A 116 10.29 -5.74 15.96
CA LEU A 116 9.93 -5.37 14.60
C LEU A 116 9.16 -4.05 14.55
N ASN A 117 9.19 -3.43 13.38
CA ASN A 117 8.30 -2.33 13.05
C ASN A 117 7.06 -2.90 12.34
N PRO A 118 5.86 -2.83 12.92
CA PRO A 118 4.64 -3.38 12.29
C PRO A 118 4.26 -2.68 10.97
N ARG A 119 4.96 -1.60 10.60
CA ARG A 119 4.79 -0.84 9.37
C ARG A 119 5.95 -1.01 8.39
N ASP A 120 6.75 -2.06 8.58
CA ASP A 120 7.87 -2.42 7.71
C ASP A 120 7.95 -3.95 7.57
N ILE A 121 6.80 -4.58 7.31
CA ILE A 121 6.67 -6.03 7.10
C ILE A 121 6.27 -6.29 5.66
N GLY A 122 7.23 -6.73 4.87
CA GLY A 122 7.03 -7.10 3.47
C GLY A 122 6.65 -8.55 3.28
N ILE A 123 6.25 -8.86 2.04
CA ILE A 123 6.02 -10.23 1.59
C ILE A 123 6.96 -10.59 0.44
N MET A 124 7.45 -11.82 0.44
CA MET A 124 8.27 -12.37 -0.62
C MET A 124 7.61 -13.66 -1.15
N GLY A 125 7.77 -13.93 -2.44
CA GLY A 125 7.36 -15.21 -2.99
C GLY A 125 8.04 -15.53 -4.29
N SER A 126 8.27 -16.83 -4.52
CA SER A 126 8.86 -17.37 -5.72
C SER A 126 7.84 -18.21 -6.49
N SER A 127 7.81 -18.14 -7.84
CA SER A 127 6.94 -18.99 -8.66
C SER A 127 5.46 -18.92 -8.24
N ALA A 128 4.81 -20.03 -7.91
CA ALA A 128 3.46 -20.07 -7.33
C ALA A 128 3.37 -19.33 -5.99
N GLY A 129 4.43 -19.32 -5.18
CA GLY A 129 4.51 -18.49 -3.97
C GLY A 129 4.55 -17.00 -4.29
N GLY A 130 5.11 -16.60 -5.44
CA GLY A 130 5.04 -15.24 -5.97
C GLY A 130 3.61 -14.85 -6.35
N HIS A 131 2.83 -15.79 -6.88
CA HIS A 131 1.40 -15.61 -7.06
C HIS A 131 0.68 -15.38 -5.72
N LEU A 132 0.93 -16.23 -4.73
CA LEU A 132 0.35 -16.09 -3.39
C LEU A 132 0.73 -14.75 -2.75
N ALA A 133 2.01 -14.37 -2.80
CA ALA A 133 2.51 -13.11 -2.27
C ALA A 133 1.83 -11.89 -2.94
N SER A 134 1.71 -11.88 -4.27
CA SER A 134 1.02 -10.81 -5.00
C SER A 134 -0.50 -10.83 -4.77
N THR A 135 -1.10 -12.00 -4.50
CA THR A 135 -2.51 -12.11 -4.08
C THR A 135 -2.72 -11.44 -2.71
N ILE A 136 -1.88 -11.74 -1.72
CA ILE A 136 -1.94 -11.07 -0.41
C ILE A 136 -1.77 -9.55 -0.56
N ALA A 137 -0.86 -9.10 -1.43
CA ALA A 137 -0.60 -7.69 -1.65
C ALA A 137 -1.77 -6.93 -2.32
N THR A 138 -2.62 -7.62 -3.08
CA THR A 138 -3.68 -6.98 -3.88
C THR A 138 -5.10 -7.24 -3.39
N HIS A 139 -5.33 -8.31 -2.61
CA HIS A 139 -6.69 -8.74 -2.22
C HIS A 139 -7.00 -8.54 -0.73
N THR A 140 -5.97 -8.51 0.14
CA THR A 140 -6.22 -8.47 1.58
C THR A 140 -6.65 -7.09 2.07
N PRO A 141 -7.42 -7.03 3.17
CA PRO A 141 -7.75 -5.76 3.81
C PRO A 141 -6.49 -5.06 4.34
N TYR A 142 -6.62 -3.76 4.59
CA TYR A 142 -5.51 -2.86 4.93
C TYR A 142 -4.61 -3.40 6.04
N GLU A 143 -5.20 -3.95 7.10
CA GLU A 143 -4.49 -4.40 8.31
C GLU A 143 -3.55 -5.58 8.06
N LEU A 144 -3.84 -6.40 7.04
CA LEU A 144 -3.06 -7.57 6.67
C LEU A 144 -2.16 -7.34 5.45
N ARG A 145 -2.38 -6.23 4.72
CA ARG A 145 -1.62 -5.91 3.51
C ARG A 145 -0.14 -5.70 3.85
N PRO A 146 0.80 -6.32 3.10
CA PRO A 146 2.23 -6.09 3.32
C PRO A 146 2.63 -4.64 3.01
N ASP A 147 3.77 -4.20 3.55
CA ASP A 147 4.28 -2.85 3.31
C ASP A 147 5.13 -2.77 2.02
N PHE A 148 5.63 -3.92 1.51
CA PHE A 148 6.35 -4.05 0.24
C PHE A 148 6.32 -5.50 -0.26
N GLN A 149 6.68 -5.72 -1.56
CA GLN A 149 6.68 -7.03 -2.21
C GLN A 149 8.04 -7.35 -2.83
N ILE A 150 8.49 -8.61 -2.69
CA ILE A 150 9.66 -9.18 -3.37
C ILE A 150 9.17 -10.39 -4.17
N LEU A 151 9.11 -10.29 -5.49
CA LEU A 151 8.54 -11.31 -6.35
C LEU A 151 9.62 -11.91 -7.26
N VAL A 152 9.93 -13.17 -7.06
CA VAL A 152 11.01 -13.88 -7.77
C VAL A 152 10.39 -14.83 -8.78
N TYR A 153 10.62 -14.60 -10.06
CA TYR A 153 9.98 -15.28 -11.21
C TYR A 153 8.51 -15.67 -10.95
N PRO A 154 7.68 -14.69 -10.55
CA PRO A 154 6.35 -14.99 -10.01
C PRO A 154 5.40 -15.49 -11.11
N VAL A 155 4.56 -16.47 -10.80
CA VAL A 155 3.29 -16.62 -11.48
C VAL A 155 2.43 -15.42 -11.10
N ILE A 156 1.77 -14.81 -12.06
CA ILE A 156 0.90 -13.62 -11.86
C ILE A 156 -0.46 -13.83 -12.49
N THR A 157 -0.50 -14.22 -13.76
CA THR A 157 -1.77 -14.50 -14.45
C THR A 157 -2.26 -15.91 -14.15
N MET A 158 -3.57 -16.06 -14.06
CA MET A 158 -4.26 -17.37 -14.11
C MET A 158 -4.89 -17.62 -15.49
N GLY A 159 -4.73 -16.66 -16.41
CA GLY A 159 -5.17 -16.75 -17.80
C GLY A 159 -4.09 -17.28 -18.76
N PRO A 160 -4.20 -16.96 -20.06
CA PRO A 160 -3.23 -17.41 -21.07
C PRO A 160 -1.79 -17.03 -20.71
N GLY A 161 -0.88 -17.99 -20.80
CA GLY A 161 0.53 -17.84 -20.41
C GLY A 161 0.82 -18.05 -18.93
N THR A 162 -0.14 -18.56 -18.16
CA THR A 162 0.07 -19.02 -16.78
C THR A 162 0.90 -20.32 -16.75
N HIS A 163 1.45 -20.63 -15.57
CA HIS A 163 1.91 -21.99 -15.27
C HIS A 163 0.68 -22.89 -14.98
N GLN A 164 0.38 -23.83 -15.88
CA GLN A 164 -0.83 -24.66 -15.78
C GLN A 164 -0.96 -25.38 -14.45
N GLY A 165 0.13 -25.96 -13.93
CA GLY A 165 0.10 -26.62 -12.61
C GLY A 165 -0.31 -25.70 -11.46
N SER A 166 0.06 -24.41 -11.52
CA SER A 166 -0.39 -23.42 -10.51
C SER A 166 -1.87 -23.10 -10.64
N LEU A 167 -2.39 -23.02 -11.86
CA LEU A 167 -3.81 -22.82 -12.12
C LEU A 167 -4.64 -24.02 -11.60
N ASP A 168 -4.20 -25.24 -11.95
CA ASP A 168 -4.85 -26.48 -11.53
C ASP A 168 -4.85 -26.62 -9.99
N GLY A 169 -3.70 -26.36 -9.36
CA GLY A 169 -3.55 -26.43 -7.91
C GLY A 169 -4.41 -25.42 -7.18
N LEU A 170 -4.45 -24.18 -7.64
CA LEU A 170 -5.16 -23.08 -6.96
C LEU A 170 -6.67 -23.13 -7.17
N LEU A 171 -7.14 -23.27 -8.41
CA LEU A 171 -8.55 -23.15 -8.78
C LEU A 171 -9.24 -24.51 -9.02
N GLY A 172 -8.49 -25.58 -9.27
CA GLY A 172 -9.06 -26.90 -9.55
C GLY A 172 -10.10 -26.87 -10.66
N ASP A 173 -11.26 -27.45 -10.43
CA ASP A 173 -12.37 -27.46 -11.40
C ASP A 173 -12.95 -26.06 -11.68
N GLN A 174 -12.73 -25.09 -10.82
CA GLN A 174 -13.20 -23.72 -10.95
C GLN A 174 -12.35 -22.88 -11.96
N GLN A 175 -11.26 -23.41 -12.47
CA GLN A 175 -10.43 -22.74 -13.50
C GLN A 175 -11.18 -22.42 -14.80
N LYS A 176 -12.37 -22.97 -15.00
CA LYS A 176 -13.25 -22.68 -16.14
C LYS A 176 -14.10 -21.42 -15.94
N ASP A 177 -14.15 -20.89 -14.73
CA ASP A 177 -14.85 -19.64 -14.42
C ASP A 177 -13.96 -18.44 -14.80
N PRO A 178 -14.33 -17.66 -15.84
CA PRO A 178 -13.53 -16.54 -16.31
C PRO A 178 -13.41 -15.42 -15.28
N ASP A 179 -14.40 -15.25 -14.40
CA ASP A 179 -14.39 -14.23 -13.36
C ASP A 179 -13.40 -14.60 -12.26
N LEU A 180 -13.30 -15.87 -11.88
CA LEU A 180 -12.28 -16.34 -10.95
C LEU A 180 -10.87 -16.29 -11.56
N VAL A 181 -10.71 -16.71 -12.81
CA VAL A 181 -9.44 -16.57 -13.52
C VAL A 181 -8.99 -15.11 -13.55
N ARG A 182 -9.90 -14.18 -13.85
CA ARG A 182 -9.61 -12.75 -13.86
C ARG A 182 -9.32 -12.22 -12.44
N LEU A 183 -10.09 -12.67 -11.44
CA LEU A 183 -9.92 -12.26 -10.04
C LEU A 183 -8.53 -12.64 -9.51
N TYR A 184 -8.06 -13.85 -9.81
CA TYR A 184 -6.73 -14.33 -9.39
C TYR A 184 -5.62 -14.09 -10.41
N SER A 185 -5.88 -13.32 -11.45
CA SER A 185 -4.84 -12.73 -12.31
C SER A 185 -4.45 -11.37 -11.73
N ASN A 186 -3.39 -11.36 -10.90
CA ASN A 186 -3.08 -10.26 -10.00
C ASN A 186 -2.72 -8.94 -10.69
N GLN A 187 -2.29 -8.97 -11.97
CA GLN A 187 -2.11 -7.76 -12.77
C GLN A 187 -3.41 -6.95 -12.96
N PHE A 188 -4.58 -7.58 -12.83
CA PHE A 188 -5.88 -6.90 -12.90
C PHE A 188 -6.38 -6.40 -11.54
N GLN A 189 -5.67 -6.73 -10.46
CA GLN A 189 -6.06 -6.38 -9.09
C GLN A 189 -5.20 -5.26 -8.49
N VAL A 190 -4.21 -4.79 -9.24
CA VAL A 190 -3.37 -3.65 -8.82
C VAL A 190 -4.21 -2.39 -8.68
N LYS A 191 -4.12 -1.72 -7.53
CA LYS A 191 -4.86 -0.49 -7.21
C LYS A 191 -3.90 0.56 -6.66
N SER A 192 -4.00 1.78 -7.21
CA SER A 192 -3.27 2.96 -6.70
C SER A 192 -3.47 3.12 -5.21
N HIS A 193 -2.41 3.50 -4.51
CA HIS A 193 -2.37 3.76 -3.05
C HIS A 193 -2.75 2.59 -2.15
N GLN A 194 -3.17 1.44 -2.73
CA GLN A 194 -3.53 0.24 -2.00
C GLN A 194 -2.50 -0.89 -2.19
N THR A 195 -2.05 -1.13 -3.43
CA THR A 195 -1.02 -2.15 -3.70
C THR A 195 0.35 -1.61 -3.29
N PRO A 196 1.13 -2.33 -2.46
CA PRO A 196 2.42 -1.86 -1.98
C PRO A 196 3.51 -1.92 -3.07
N PRO A 197 4.60 -1.14 -2.94
CA PRO A 197 5.72 -1.14 -3.89
C PRO A 197 6.34 -2.53 -4.02
N ALA A 198 6.90 -2.82 -5.20
CA ALA A 198 7.44 -4.14 -5.53
C ALA A 198 8.83 -4.09 -6.17
N ILE A 199 9.59 -5.17 -5.97
CA ILE A 199 10.70 -5.57 -6.82
C ILE A 199 10.39 -6.92 -7.47
N LEU A 200 10.54 -7.00 -8.80
CA LEU A 200 10.38 -8.23 -9.58
C LEU A 200 11.75 -8.66 -10.11
N ILE A 201 12.07 -9.93 -9.91
CA ILE A 201 13.36 -10.53 -10.27
C ILE A 201 13.07 -11.79 -11.05
N LEU A 202 13.58 -11.90 -12.30
CA LEU A 202 13.31 -13.04 -13.18
C LEU A 202 14.42 -13.23 -14.22
N SER A 203 14.36 -14.35 -14.94
CA SER A 203 15.23 -14.63 -16.11
C SER A 203 14.43 -14.55 -17.40
N ASP A 204 15.05 -14.04 -18.47
CA ASP A 204 14.43 -13.87 -19.78
C ASP A 204 14.10 -15.23 -20.45
N ASP A 205 14.92 -16.22 -20.16
CA ASP A 205 14.80 -17.59 -20.66
C ASP A 205 13.90 -18.52 -19.83
N ASP A 206 13.05 -17.95 -18.96
CA ASP A 206 12.08 -18.73 -18.16
C ASP A 206 10.97 -19.29 -19.06
N GLY A 207 11.09 -20.55 -19.44
CA GLY A 207 10.10 -21.26 -20.26
C GLY A 207 8.94 -21.86 -19.47
N LEU A 208 9.04 -21.92 -18.13
CA LEU A 208 7.99 -22.47 -17.26
C LEU A 208 6.97 -21.42 -16.83
N VAL A 209 7.45 -20.23 -16.46
CA VAL A 209 6.64 -19.05 -16.13
C VAL A 209 7.08 -17.90 -17.04
N PRO A 210 6.52 -17.81 -18.27
CA PRO A 210 6.97 -16.83 -19.25
C PRO A 210 6.91 -15.39 -18.70
N PRO A 211 7.99 -14.59 -18.88
CA PRO A 211 8.10 -13.23 -18.34
C PRO A 211 6.95 -12.29 -18.71
N VAL A 212 6.55 -12.28 -20.00
CA VAL A 212 5.64 -11.28 -20.55
C VAL A 212 4.23 -11.34 -19.94
N PRO A 213 3.53 -12.50 -19.89
CA PRO A 213 2.19 -12.56 -19.32
C PRO A 213 2.17 -12.52 -17.78
N ASN A 214 3.32 -12.67 -17.14
CA ASN A 214 3.45 -12.70 -15.68
C ASN A 214 4.13 -11.44 -15.13
N ALA A 215 5.42 -11.48 -14.84
CA ALA A 215 6.13 -10.39 -14.18
C ALA A 215 6.06 -9.05 -14.95
N ILE A 216 6.18 -9.05 -16.28
CA ILE A 216 6.11 -7.82 -17.08
C ILE A 216 4.69 -7.24 -17.09
N ALA A 217 3.65 -8.09 -17.15
CA ALA A 217 2.27 -7.64 -17.05
C ALA A 217 1.97 -7.01 -15.69
N TYR A 218 2.50 -7.57 -14.61
CA TYR A 218 2.36 -7.01 -13.25
C TYR A 218 3.11 -5.69 -13.11
N TYR A 219 4.35 -5.62 -13.58
CA TYR A 219 5.13 -4.37 -13.64
C TYR A 219 4.36 -3.28 -14.39
N SER A 220 3.80 -3.60 -15.56
CA SER A 220 3.02 -2.65 -16.36
C SER A 220 1.80 -2.15 -15.61
N ALA A 221 1.10 -3.03 -14.89
CA ALA A 221 -0.06 -2.66 -14.08
C ALA A 221 0.35 -1.74 -12.91
N MET A 222 1.44 -2.07 -12.20
CA MET A 222 2.02 -1.25 -11.13
C MET A 222 2.42 0.14 -11.63
N HIS A 223 3.15 0.20 -12.75
CA HIS A 223 3.59 1.45 -13.37
C HIS A 223 2.40 2.33 -13.76
N ASN A 224 1.39 1.75 -14.43
CA ASN A 224 0.18 2.47 -14.84
C ASN A 224 -0.66 2.95 -13.65
N ALA A 225 -0.60 2.24 -12.52
CA ALA A 225 -1.21 2.67 -11.26
C ALA A 225 -0.40 3.76 -10.53
N GLY A 226 0.78 4.13 -11.04
CA GLY A 226 1.68 5.13 -10.44
C GLY A 226 2.44 4.62 -9.22
N ILE A 227 2.53 3.29 -9.05
CA ILE A 227 3.16 2.63 -7.90
C ILE A 227 4.62 2.33 -8.23
N SER A 228 5.52 2.57 -7.27
CA SER A 228 6.94 2.25 -7.42
C SER A 228 7.17 0.75 -7.59
N CYS A 229 7.80 0.38 -8.70
CA CYS A 229 8.11 -1.02 -9.03
C CYS A 229 9.45 -1.13 -9.75
N SER A 230 10.36 -1.94 -9.23
CA SER A 230 11.62 -2.31 -9.90
C SER A 230 11.45 -3.63 -10.66
N LEU A 231 12.01 -3.71 -11.86
CA LEU A 231 12.01 -4.92 -12.67
C LEU A 231 13.44 -5.27 -13.09
N HIS A 232 13.91 -6.45 -12.68
CA HIS A 232 15.24 -6.98 -13.01
C HIS A 232 15.08 -8.26 -13.81
N VAL A 233 15.48 -8.22 -15.08
CA VAL A 233 15.42 -9.35 -15.99
C VAL A 233 16.84 -9.78 -16.33
N TYR A 234 17.26 -10.94 -15.85
CA TYR A 234 18.58 -11.51 -16.16
C TYR A 234 18.53 -12.31 -17.46
N PRO A 235 19.59 -12.30 -18.29
CA PRO A 235 19.56 -12.92 -19.61
C PRO A 235 19.27 -14.42 -19.59
N SER A 236 19.66 -15.14 -18.51
CA SER A 236 19.48 -16.57 -18.38
C SER A 236 19.39 -17.01 -16.93
N GLY A 237 18.92 -18.22 -16.71
CA GLY A 237 18.75 -18.82 -15.38
C GLY A 237 17.54 -19.75 -15.34
N GLY A 238 16.66 -19.64 -16.32
CA GLY A 238 15.42 -20.41 -16.37
C GLY A 238 14.53 -20.13 -15.18
N HIS A 239 13.90 -21.16 -14.66
CA HIS A 239 12.97 -21.11 -13.53
C HIS A 239 13.54 -21.82 -12.30
N GLY A 240 13.15 -21.38 -11.09
CA GLY A 240 13.37 -22.14 -9.85
C GLY A 240 14.78 -22.02 -9.24
N TYR A 241 15.59 -21.02 -9.63
CA TYR A 241 16.93 -20.86 -9.05
C TYR A 241 16.92 -20.40 -7.57
N GLY A 242 15.90 -19.66 -7.10
CA GLY A 242 15.82 -19.21 -5.71
C GLY A 242 17.11 -18.65 -5.15
N TYR A 243 17.49 -19.10 -3.96
CA TYR A 243 18.77 -18.73 -3.29
C TYR A 243 19.92 -19.70 -3.62
N MET A 244 19.92 -20.32 -4.80
CA MET A 244 20.91 -21.33 -5.16
C MET A 244 22.25 -20.72 -5.60
N PRO A 245 23.40 -21.30 -5.18
CA PRO A 245 24.71 -20.77 -5.52
C PRO A 245 25.08 -20.91 -7.01
N PHE A 246 24.43 -21.79 -7.76
CA PHE A 246 24.69 -22.01 -9.17
C PHE A 246 24.03 -20.99 -10.09
N PHE A 247 23.13 -20.13 -9.61
CA PHE A 247 22.55 -19.08 -10.44
C PHE A 247 23.65 -18.09 -10.84
N ALA A 248 23.88 -17.96 -12.14
CA ALA A 248 25.01 -17.20 -12.68
C ALA A 248 25.01 -15.71 -12.26
N TYR A 249 23.83 -15.15 -12.04
CA TYR A 249 23.64 -13.74 -11.65
C TYR A 249 23.30 -13.57 -10.16
N ARG A 250 23.59 -14.58 -9.33
CA ARG A 250 23.25 -14.56 -7.89
C ARG A 250 23.77 -13.33 -7.17
N GLU A 251 25.04 -13.01 -7.34
CA GLU A 251 25.66 -11.86 -6.64
C GLU A 251 25.03 -10.53 -7.09
N GLN A 252 24.76 -10.40 -8.40
CA GLN A 252 24.05 -9.23 -8.94
C GLN A 252 22.64 -9.15 -8.37
N MET A 253 21.89 -10.24 -8.38
CA MET A 253 20.54 -10.33 -7.83
C MET A 253 20.48 -9.89 -6.37
N LEU A 254 21.41 -10.41 -5.54
CA LEU A 254 21.47 -10.05 -4.11
C LEU A 254 21.88 -8.60 -3.90
N SER A 255 22.76 -8.06 -4.74
CA SER A 255 23.14 -6.65 -4.74
C SER A 255 21.97 -5.75 -5.11
N ASP A 256 21.24 -6.07 -6.19
CA ASP A 256 20.06 -5.31 -6.64
C ASP A 256 18.95 -5.32 -5.60
N LEU A 257 18.66 -6.49 -5.02
CA LEU A 257 17.70 -6.63 -3.92
C LEU A 257 18.13 -5.84 -2.69
N SER A 258 19.41 -5.91 -2.31
CA SER A 258 19.96 -5.13 -1.19
C SER A 258 19.78 -3.63 -1.42
N ALA A 259 20.20 -3.13 -2.58
CA ALA A 259 20.10 -1.72 -2.94
C ALA A 259 18.65 -1.22 -2.94
N TRP A 260 17.72 -2.04 -3.40
CA TRP A 260 16.30 -1.73 -3.37
C TRP A 260 15.76 -1.67 -1.94
N LEU A 261 16.05 -2.67 -1.09
CA LEU A 261 15.66 -2.70 0.32
C LEU A 261 16.21 -1.50 1.10
N ASP A 262 17.45 -1.10 0.83
CA ASP A 262 18.10 0.04 1.48
C ASP A 262 17.48 1.40 1.10
N LYS A 263 16.73 1.47 -0.02
CA LYS A 263 15.99 2.66 -0.46
C LYS A 263 14.55 2.70 0.03
N LEU A 264 14.01 1.58 0.50
CA LEU A 264 12.68 1.58 1.11
C LEU A 264 12.76 2.33 2.45
N SER A 265 12.00 3.40 2.54
CA SER A 265 11.82 4.13 3.80
C SER A 265 10.56 3.60 4.51
N ALA A 266 10.69 3.27 5.78
CA ALA A 266 9.55 3.00 6.64
C ALA A 266 9.38 4.15 7.65
N PRO A 267 8.14 4.49 8.03
CA PRO A 267 7.89 5.41 9.12
C PRO A 267 8.39 4.80 10.44
N ALA A 268 8.71 5.63 11.42
CA ALA A 268 9.02 5.16 12.76
C ALA A 268 7.83 4.36 13.34
N ARG A 269 8.10 3.47 14.27
CA ARG A 269 7.08 2.60 14.86
C ARG A 269 5.93 3.37 15.53
N ASP A 270 6.26 4.49 16.14
CA ASP A 270 5.36 5.43 16.83
C ASP A 270 5.06 6.69 16.01
N ALA A 271 5.31 6.65 14.70
CA ALA A 271 5.07 7.77 13.81
C ALA A 271 3.61 8.22 13.84
N VAL A 272 3.41 9.54 13.84
CA VAL A 272 2.09 10.17 13.72
C VAL A 272 1.45 9.80 12.37
N LYS A 273 0.29 9.17 12.41
CA LYS A 273 -0.41 8.70 11.21
C LYS A 273 -1.24 9.82 10.58
N VAL A 274 -0.94 10.17 9.33
CA VAL A 274 -1.62 11.24 8.58
C VAL A 274 -2.35 10.65 7.39
N ALA A 275 -3.68 10.74 7.36
CA ALA A 275 -4.50 10.34 6.22
C ALA A 275 -4.83 11.54 5.34
N CYS A 276 -4.46 11.49 4.06
CA CYS A 276 -4.85 12.46 3.03
C CYS A 276 -6.03 11.89 2.23
N ILE A 277 -7.23 12.34 2.52
CA ILE A 277 -8.48 11.93 1.88
C ILE A 277 -8.84 12.95 0.81
N GLY A 278 -9.20 12.51 -0.39
CA GLY A 278 -9.58 13.43 -1.46
C GLY A 278 -9.94 12.76 -2.79
N ASP A 279 -10.04 13.59 -3.80
CA ASP A 279 -10.35 13.22 -5.18
C ASP A 279 -9.08 13.07 -6.05
N SER A 280 -9.19 13.35 -7.37
CA SER A 280 -8.07 13.24 -8.31
C SER A 280 -6.87 14.13 -7.98
N ILE A 281 -7.08 15.24 -7.29
CA ILE A 281 -6.02 16.15 -6.88
C ILE A 281 -5.18 15.49 -5.78
N THR A 282 -5.80 14.81 -4.82
CA THR A 282 -5.10 14.03 -3.79
C THR A 282 -4.53 12.74 -4.34
N ASP A 283 -5.26 12.03 -5.21
CA ASP A 283 -4.78 10.85 -5.94
C ASP A 283 -3.48 11.16 -6.72
N GLY A 284 -3.34 12.37 -7.26
CA GLY A 284 -2.18 12.79 -8.06
C GLY A 284 -2.39 12.53 -9.55
N HIS A 285 -3.58 12.79 -10.06
CA HIS A 285 -3.90 12.67 -11.49
C HIS A 285 -2.90 13.44 -12.37
N GLY A 286 -2.37 12.78 -13.41
CA GLY A 286 -1.39 13.37 -14.34
C GLY A 286 0.02 13.55 -13.75
N ILE A 287 0.29 13.08 -12.53
CA ILE A 287 1.63 13.06 -11.93
C ILE A 287 2.27 11.69 -12.12
N ASP A 288 3.43 11.67 -12.76
CA ASP A 288 4.21 10.45 -12.94
C ASP A 288 4.63 9.86 -11.60
N LEU A 289 4.49 8.53 -11.45
CA LEU A 289 4.79 7.82 -10.21
C LEU A 289 4.18 8.53 -9.00
N ARG A 290 2.88 8.74 -9.01
CA ARG A 290 2.14 9.54 -8.01
C ARG A 290 2.33 9.08 -6.57
N ASP A 291 2.59 7.77 -6.32
CA ASP A 291 2.92 7.26 -4.99
C ASP A 291 4.30 7.73 -4.48
N VAL A 292 5.12 8.32 -5.36
CA VAL A 292 6.42 8.90 -5.02
C VAL A 292 6.42 10.42 -5.13
N ASN A 293 5.67 10.96 -6.11
CA ASN A 293 5.71 12.37 -6.51
C ASN A 293 4.43 13.14 -6.18
N GLY A 294 3.31 12.48 -5.82
CA GLY A 294 2.09 13.14 -5.35
C GLY A 294 2.30 13.95 -4.07
N TYR A 295 1.38 14.90 -3.75
CA TYR A 295 1.60 15.77 -2.60
C TYR A 295 1.69 15.03 -1.26
N PRO A 296 0.94 13.94 -1.00
CA PRO A 296 1.10 13.20 0.26
C PRO A 296 2.48 12.56 0.40
N ALA A 297 3.04 12.02 -0.70
CA ALA A 297 4.38 11.44 -0.71
C ALA A 297 5.48 12.50 -0.54
N GLN A 298 5.32 13.68 -1.15
CA GLN A 298 6.25 14.81 -0.93
C GLN A 298 6.14 15.32 0.50
N MET A 299 4.95 15.40 1.06
CA MET A 299 4.73 15.77 2.46
C MET A 299 5.39 14.76 3.41
N GLN A 300 5.29 13.44 3.14
CA GLN A 300 6.02 12.41 3.88
C GLN A 300 7.53 12.68 3.92
N LYS A 301 8.12 13.04 2.77
CA LYS A 301 9.55 13.36 2.68
C LYS A 301 9.93 14.60 3.49
N MET A 302 9.06 15.61 3.54
CA MET A 302 9.27 16.84 4.31
C MET A 302 9.15 16.60 5.82
N LEU A 303 8.14 15.85 6.24
CA LEU A 303 7.87 15.56 7.65
C LEU A 303 8.82 14.48 8.23
N GLY A 304 9.44 13.66 7.39
CA GLY A 304 10.39 12.63 7.81
C GLY A 304 9.77 11.41 8.47
N ALA A 305 10.61 10.57 9.08
CA ALA A 305 10.20 9.27 9.63
C ALA A 305 9.29 9.36 10.87
N GLY A 306 9.20 10.52 11.53
CA GLY A 306 8.28 10.76 12.64
C GLY A 306 6.80 10.79 12.24
N TYR A 307 6.53 10.76 10.94
CA TYR A 307 5.19 10.75 10.39
C TYR A 307 4.98 9.57 9.44
N ASN A 308 3.76 9.08 9.36
CA ASN A 308 3.32 8.08 8.39
C ASN A 308 2.18 8.66 7.57
N VAL A 309 2.54 9.32 6.48
CA VAL A 309 1.57 9.95 5.57
C VAL A 309 1.10 8.95 4.54
N ARG A 310 -0.22 8.76 4.43
CA ARG A 310 -0.83 7.87 3.44
C ARG A 310 -1.80 8.63 2.55
N ASN A 311 -1.73 8.31 1.27
CA ASN A 311 -2.63 8.83 0.26
C ASN A 311 -3.89 7.94 0.18
N PHE A 312 -5.05 8.53 0.46
CA PHE A 312 -6.37 7.92 0.30
C PHE A 312 -7.21 8.71 -0.72
N GLY A 313 -6.55 9.36 -1.67
CA GLY A 313 -7.20 10.01 -2.80
C GLY A 313 -7.72 8.99 -3.82
N LEU A 314 -8.84 9.32 -4.46
CA LEU A 314 -9.38 8.54 -5.56
C LEU A 314 -10.03 9.46 -6.59
N SER A 315 -9.56 9.38 -7.83
CA SER A 315 -9.95 10.27 -8.92
C SER A 315 -11.48 10.31 -9.14
N ALA A 316 -11.98 11.50 -9.44
CA ALA A 316 -13.38 11.82 -9.79
C ALA A 316 -14.40 11.71 -8.63
N ARG A 317 -13.99 11.45 -7.39
CA ARG A 317 -14.93 11.21 -6.28
C ARG A 317 -15.52 12.49 -5.73
N THR A 318 -16.78 12.36 -5.30
CA THR A 318 -17.56 13.43 -4.66
C THR A 318 -17.63 13.25 -3.16
N MET A 319 -17.79 14.37 -2.43
CA MET A 319 -18.15 14.37 -1.01
C MET A 319 -19.57 13.84 -0.82
N MET A 320 -20.48 14.26 -1.72
CA MET A 320 -21.90 13.89 -1.63
C MET A 320 -22.13 12.44 -2.02
N ASN A 321 -22.98 11.76 -1.26
CA ASN A 321 -23.46 10.40 -1.60
C ASN A 321 -24.47 10.41 -2.76
N SER A 322 -25.07 11.55 -3.04
CA SER A 322 -25.92 11.78 -4.22
C SER A 322 -25.15 12.19 -5.48
N GLY A 323 -23.83 12.33 -5.38
CA GLY A 323 -22.98 12.59 -6.54
C GLY A 323 -22.81 11.36 -7.43
N ASP A 324 -22.19 11.55 -8.59
CA ASP A 324 -21.96 10.49 -9.58
C ASP A 324 -21.04 9.35 -9.07
N LEU A 325 -20.04 9.69 -8.27
CA LEU A 325 -19.04 8.74 -7.73
C LEU A 325 -18.73 9.05 -6.25
N PRO A 326 -19.60 8.62 -5.31
CA PRO A 326 -19.46 8.93 -3.90
C PRO A 326 -18.19 8.31 -3.29
N TYR A 327 -17.34 9.12 -2.65
CA TYR A 327 -16.09 8.66 -2.03
C TYR A 327 -16.33 7.63 -0.91
N MET A 328 -17.36 7.81 -0.08
CA MET A 328 -17.63 6.92 1.04
C MET A 328 -18.11 5.52 0.63
N ASN A 329 -18.41 5.28 -0.66
CA ASN A 329 -18.77 3.97 -1.19
C ASN A 329 -17.55 3.15 -1.65
N GLU A 330 -16.36 3.73 -1.65
CA GLU A 330 -15.15 3.12 -2.18
C GLU A 330 -14.37 2.34 -1.13
N SER A 331 -13.64 1.30 -1.57
CA SER A 331 -12.79 0.49 -0.67
C SER A 331 -11.69 1.31 0.01
N ILE A 332 -11.16 2.33 -0.66
CA ILE A 332 -10.13 3.21 -0.12
C ILE A 332 -10.62 4.04 1.09
N TRP A 333 -11.92 4.32 1.19
CA TRP A 333 -12.52 4.90 2.39
C TRP A 333 -12.43 3.95 3.58
N GLN A 334 -12.68 2.64 3.36
CA GLN A 334 -12.53 1.63 4.40
C GLN A 334 -11.07 1.49 4.82
N ASP A 335 -10.13 1.55 3.88
CA ASP A 335 -8.70 1.56 4.17
C ASP A 335 -8.30 2.80 5.01
N ALA A 336 -8.86 3.98 4.72
CA ALA A 336 -8.61 5.19 5.50
C ALA A 336 -9.11 5.07 6.95
N LEU A 337 -10.26 4.42 7.16
CA LEU A 337 -10.77 4.13 8.51
C LEU A 337 -9.91 3.07 9.23
N ALA A 338 -9.53 2.00 8.53
CA ALA A 338 -8.69 0.93 9.07
C ALA A 338 -7.26 1.40 9.40
N PHE A 339 -6.78 2.43 8.73
CA PHE A 339 -5.52 3.09 9.07
C PHE A 339 -5.54 3.70 10.47
N ASP A 340 -6.72 4.06 10.99
CA ASP A 340 -6.92 4.70 12.30
C ASP A 340 -5.96 5.89 12.50
N PRO A 341 -6.08 6.96 11.68
CA PRO A 341 -5.12 8.06 11.64
C PRO A 341 -5.16 8.93 12.89
N ASP A 342 -4.03 9.56 13.24
CA ASP A 342 -3.95 10.60 14.27
C ASP A 342 -4.33 11.99 13.71
N VAL A 343 -4.10 12.17 12.40
CA VAL A 343 -4.42 13.41 11.67
C VAL A 343 -5.11 13.05 10.36
N VAL A 344 -6.18 13.77 10.03
CA VAL A 344 -6.90 13.62 8.75
C VAL A 344 -6.93 14.96 8.02
N VAL A 345 -6.57 14.95 6.76
CA VAL A 345 -6.64 16.09 5.83
C VAL A 345 -7.65 15.72 4.74
N ILE A 346 -8.77 16.44 4.65
CA ILE A 346 -9.85 16.17 3.70
C ILE A 346 -9.90 17.26 2.64
N MET A 347 -9.74 16.87 1.37
CA MET A 347 -9.89 17.75 0.21
C MET A 347 -10.85 17.09 -0.80
N LEU A 348 -12.13 17.32 -0.61
CA LEU A 348 -13.24 16.91 -1.48
C LEU A 348 -14.13 18.12 -1.76
N GLY A 349 -14.88 18.07 -2.85
CA GLY A 349 -15.80 19.13 -3.25
C GLY A 349 -15.61 19.57 -4.70
N THR A 350 -14.43 19.40 -5.29
CA THR A 350 -14.15 19.77 -6.68
C THR A 350 -15.14 19.10 -7.63
N ASN A 351 -15.33 17.79 -7.52
CA ASN A 351 -16.25 17.03 -8.37
C ASN A 351 -17.72 17.26 -8.04
N ASP A 352 -18.04 17.69 -6.84
CA ASP A 352 -19.40 18.10 -6.44
C ASP A 352 -19.88 19.32 -7.20
N SER A 353 -18.97 20.18 -7.68
CA SER A 353 -19.26 21.37 -8.45
C SER A 353 -19.63 21.10 -9.93
N LYS A 354 -19.46 19.85 -10.41
CA LYS A 354 -19.83 19.45 -11.78
C LYS A 354 -21.33 19.71 -12.06
N GLU A 355 -21.64 20.00 -13.33
CA GLU A 355 -22.97 20.41 -13.74
C GLU A 355 -24.09 19.45 -13.28
N TYR A 356 -23.84 18.16 -13.35
CA TYR A 356 -24.82 17.14 -12.96
C TYR A 356 -24.84 16.83 -11.44
N ASN A 357 -23.84 17.27 -10.67
CA ASN A 357 -23.77 17.10 -9.22
C ASN A 357 -24.26 18.33 -8.45
N ARG A 358 -23.97 19.55 -8.93
CA ARG A 358 -24.17 20.80 -8.18
C ARG A 358 -25.60 21.06 -7.71
N GLY A 359 -26.58 20.49 -8.39
CA GLY A 359 -28.01 20.62 -7.99
C GLY A 359 -28.32 20.02 -6.60
N TYR A 360 -27.45 19.16 -6.08
CA TYR A 360 -27.63 18.50 -4.79
C TYR A 360 -26.84 19.15 -3.65
N ILE A 361 -25.93 20.11 -3.91
CA ILE A 361 -25.01 20.69 -2.91
C ILE A 361 -25.77 21.25 -1.71
N LYS A 362 -26.76 22.11 -1.94
CA LYS A 362 -27.52 22.77 -0.88
C LYS A 362 -28.30 21.80 0.02
N LYS A 363 -28.66 20.64 -0.53
CA LYS A 363 -29.45 19.63 0.17
C LYS A 363 -28.58 18.63 0.91
N ASP A 364 -27.52 18.14 0.26
CA ASP A 364 -26.86 16.90 0.67
C ASP A 364 -25.42 17.10 1.18
N PHE A 365 -24.66 18.11 0.69
CA PHE A 365 -23.24 18.26 0.96
C PHE A 365 -22.91 18.38 2.46
N GLU A 366 -23.59 19.29 3.21
CA GLU A 366 -23.35 19.46 4.65
C GLU A 366 -23.70 18.18 5.43
N GLY A 367 -24.76 17.49 5.03
CA GLY A 367 -25.21 16.25 5.66
C GLY A 367 -24.24 15.09 5.46
N ASP A 368 -23.69 14.92 4.24
CA ASP A 368 -22.75 13.85 3.93
C ASP A 368 -21.37 14.13 4.50
N LEU A 369 -20.88 15.39 4.46
CA LEU A 369 -19.70 15.81 5.19
C LEU A 369 -19.81 15.46 6.68
N LYS A 370 -20.95 15.74 7.31
CA LYS A 370 -21.20 15.40 8.71
C LYS A 370 -21.15 13.89 8.97
N LYS A 371 -21.64 13.05 8.05
CA LYS A 371 -21.55 11.58 8.15
C LYS A 371 -20.09 11.13 8.13
N MET A 372 -19.29 11.64 7.19
CA MET A 372 -17.84 11.37 7.10
C MET A 372 -17.12 11.76 8.39
N LEU A 373 -17.33 12.99 8.89
CA LEU A 373 -16.74 13.49 10.11
C LEU A 373 -17.14 12.66 11.34
N LYS A 374 -18.40 12.21 11.40
CA LYS A 374 -18.86 11.32 12.48
C LYS A 374 -18.14 9.98 12.49
N ALA A 375 -17.91 9.38 11.31
CA ALA A 375 -17.18 8.12 11.20
C ALA A 375 -15.73 8.29 11.65
N LEU A 376 -15.05 9.36 11.23
CA LEU A 376 -13.67 9.65 11.61
C LEU A 376 -13.53 9.95 13.13
N LYS A 377 -14.43 10.74 13.70
CA LYS A 377 -14.43 11.04 15.15
C LYS A 377 -14.73 9.82 16.03
N ALA A 378 -15.30 8.75 15.46
CA ALA A 378 -15.58 7.51 16.17
C ALA A 378 -14.38 6.54 16.20
N LEU A 379 -13.29 6.85 15.49
CA LEU A 379 -12.07 6.04 15.50
C LEU A 379 -11.40 6.05 16.88
N PRO A 380 -10.71 4.96 17.26
CA PRO A 380 -9.96 4.88 18.53
C PRO A 380 -8.94 6.01 18.70
N SER A 381 -8.27 6.41 17.62
CA SER A 381 -7.29 7.52 17.61
C SER A 381 -7.90 8.89 17.91
N GLN A 382 -9.22 9.09 17.67
CA GLN A 382 -9.88 10.41 17.77
C GLN A 382 -9.11 11.50 17.01
N PRO A 383 -8.96 11.40 15.69
CA PRO A 383 -8.00 12.19 14.92
C PRO A 383 -8.27 13.68 14.95
N LYS A 384 -7.19 14.47 14.85
CA LYS A 384 -7.27 15.87 14.47
C LYS A 384 -7.70 15.95 13.02
N ILE A 385 -8.79 16.69 12.72
CA ILE A 385 -9.36 16.74 11.38
C ILE A 385 -9.23 18.16 10.82
N TYR A 386 -8.59 18.24 9.64
CA TYR A 386 -8.50 19.46 8.82
C TYR A 386 -9.33 19.29 7.55
N LEU A 387 -10.09 20.31 7.19
CA LEU A 387 -10.67 20.46 5.86
C LEU A 387 -9.75 21.32 4.99
N CYS A 388 -9.73 21.09 3.68
CA CYS A 388 -9.05 21.96 2.73
C CYS A 388 -10.06 22.71 1.89
N LYS A 389 -9.84 24.01 1.62
CA LYS A 389 -10.47 24.64 0.47
C LYS A 389 -9.87 24.02 -0.78
N PRO A 390 -10.70 23.53 -1.73
CA PRO A 390 -10.19 23.03 -3.00
C PRO A 390 -9.31 24.08 -3.70
N ILE A 391 -8.29 23.65 -4.45
CA ILE A 391 -7.52 24.55 -5.31
C ILE A 391 -8.43 25.14 -6.38
N PRO A 392 -8.11 26.34 -6.94
CA PRO A 392 -8.98 26.98 -7.92
C PRO A 392 -9.10 26.17 -9.22
N ALA A 393 -10.29 26.13 -9.78
CA ALA A 393 -10.54 25.62 -11.12
C ALA A 393 -10.37 26.78 -12.13
N VAL A 394 -9.23 26.81 -12.81
CA VAL A 394 -8.92 27.88 -13.78
C VAL A 394 -9.51 27.62 -15.18
N SER A 395 -10.19 26.50 -15.35
CA SER A 395 -10.94 26.12 -16.54
C SER A 395 -12.28 25.48 -16.19
N TYR A 396 -13.15 25.28 -17.20
CA TYR A 396 -14.42 24.57 -17.05
C TYR A 396 -14.33 23.09 -17.49
N SER A 397 -13.15 22.52 -17.44
CA SER A 397 -12.92 21.12 -17.80
C SER A 397 -13.82 20.19 -16.96
N TRP A 398 -14.37 19.16 -17.59
CA TRP A 398 -15.33 18.22 -16.96
C TRP A 398 -16.54 18.89 -16.29
N THR A 399 -16.92 20.10 -16.73
CA THR A 399 -18.00 20.91 -16.15
C THR A 399 -17.79 21.34 -14.69
N ILE A 400 -16.56 21.23 -14.17
CA ILE A 400 -16.17 21.73 -12.85
C ILE A 400 -16.28 23.27 -12.84
N SER A 401 -16.88 23.82 -11.78
CA SER A 401 -17.21 25.25 -11.72
C SER A 401 -16.57 25.93 -10.54
N GLU A 402 -15.65 26.85 -10.82
CA GLU A 402 -15.00 27.69 -9.82
C GLU A 402 -16.02 28.51 -9.02
N SER A 403 -17.01 29.10 -9.67
CA SER A 403 -18.04 29.89 -8.98
C SER A 403 -18.91 29.07 -8.02
N VAL A 404 -19.09 27.77 -8.28
CA VAL A 404 -19.79 26.85 -7.38
C VAL A 404 -18.87 26.44 -6.22
N ILE A 405 -17.60 26.18 -6.50
CA ILE A 405 -16.59 25.86 -5.44
C ILE A 405 -16.53 27.02 -4.44
N THR A 406 -16.30 28.25 -4.92
CA THR A 406 -16.12 29.42 -4.05
C THR A 406 -17.42 29.92 -3.44
N GLY A 407 -18.53 29.88 -4.19
CA GLY A 407 -19.83 30.45 -3.78
C GLY A 407 -20.70 29.52 -2.95
N GLU A 408 -20.56 28.19 -3.10
CA GLU A 408 -21.42 27.23 -2.39
C GLU A 408 -20.63 26.27 -1.49
N ILE A 409 -19.55 25.66 -1.99
CA ILE A 409 -18.82 24.61 -1.25
C ILE A 409 -17.94 25.20 -0.14
N VAL A 410 -17.10 26.18 -0.46
CA VAL A 410 -16.19 26.80 0.52
C VAL A 410 -16.95 27.36 1.73
N PRO A 411 -18.07 28.08 1.60
CA PRO A 411 -18.86 28.53 2.75
C PRO A 411 -19.38 27.40 3.65
N ILE A 412 -19.71 26.23 3.06
CA ILE A 412 -20.12 25.05 3.84
C ILE A 412 -18.93 24.49 4.63
N LEU A 413 -17.74 24.41 4.03
CA LEU A 413 -16.52 23.94 4.71
C LEU A 413 -16.14 24.87 5.86
N GLU A 414 -16.17 26.20 5.66
CA GLU A 414 -15.89 27.21 6.69
C GLU A 414 -16.86 27.12 7.89
N LYS A 415 -18.15 26.93 7.59
CA LYS A 415 -19.17 26.71 8.61
C LYS A 415 -18.95 25.39 9.36
N ALA A 416 -18.61 24.31 8.64
CA ALA A 416 -18.39 22.98 9.22
C ALA A 416 -17.22 22.98 10.19
N VAL A 417 -16.09 23.62 9.87
CA VAL A 417 -14.94 23.74 10.78
C VAL A 417 -15.36 24.31 12.15
N LYS A 418 -16.15 25.39 12.15
CA LYS A 418 -16.62 26.04 13.38
C LYS A 418 -17.65 25.17 14.11
N LYS A 419 -18.67 24.68 13.39
CA LYS A 419 -19.80 23.92 13.95
C LYS A 419 -19.38 22.58 14.53
N GLU A 420 -18.50 21.87 13.81
CA GLU A 420 -18.02 20.54 14.18
C GLU A 420 -16.74 20.60 15.06
N LYS A 421 -16.24 21.80 15.37
CA LYS A 421 -15.03 22.05 16.19
C LYS A 421 -13.82 21.27 15.65
N LEU A 422 -13.57 21.41 14.35
CA LEU A 422 -12.42 20.78 13.69
C LEU A 422 -11.14 21.58 13.99
N GLU A 423 -9.99 20.96 13.75
CA GLU A 423 -8.68 21.57 14.03
C GLU A 423 -8.42 22.80 13.16
N GLY A 424 -8.86 22.80 11.89
CA GLY A 424 -8.71 23.96 11.02
C GLY A 424 -9.20 23.77 9.59
N LEU A 425 -9.12 24.87 8.84
CA LEU A 425 -9.32 24.93 7.40
C LEU A 425 -8.00 25.32 6.73
N ILE A 426 -7.46 24.42 5.90
CA ILE A 426 -6.24 24.68 5.14
C ILE A 426 -6.63 25.39 3.84
N ASP A 427 -6.14 26.61 3.66
CA ASP A 427 -6.46 27.43 2.49
C ASP A 427 -5.52 27.13 1.32
N LEU A 428 -5.79 26.03 0.60
CA LEU A 428 -5.08 25.70 -0.63
C LEU A 428 -5.56 26.56 -1.79
N HIS A 429 -6.78 27.10 -1.74
CA HIS A 429 -7.31 27.96 -2.79
C HIS A 429 -6.46 29.22 -2.95
N THR A 430 -6.29 29.99 -1.89
CA THR A 430 -5.47 31.22 -1.90
C THR A 430 -4.00 30.91 -2.20
N ALA A 431 -3.51 29.72 -1.83
CA ALA A 431 -2.13 29.33 -2.13
C ALA A 431 -1.85 29.17 -3.63
N PHE A 432 -2.88 29.01 -4.46
CA PHE A 432 -2.81 28.88 -5.93
C PHE A 432 -3.36 30.11 -6.66
N GLU A 433 -3.99 31.05 -5.97
CA GLU A 433 -4.56 32.24 -6.60
C GLU A 433 -3.47 33.06 -7.29
N GLY A 434 -3.69 33.37 -8.58
CA GLY A 434 -2.73 34.09 -9.40
C GLY A 434 -1.55 33.24 -9.93
N HIS A 435 -1.57 31.91 -9.75
CA HIS A 435 -0.51 30.99 -10.14
C HIS A 435 -0.97 29.92 -11.15
N PRO A 436 -1.49 30.28 -12.33
CA PRO A 436 -1.93 29.32 -13.33
C PRO A 436 -0.80 28.40 -13.82
N GLU A 437 0.46 28.83 -13.72
CA GLU A 437 1.65 28.03 -14.04
C GLU A 437 1.86 26.83 -13.12
N MET A 438 1.14 26.74 -12.01
CA MET A 438 1.14 25.57 -11.11
C MET A 438 0.12 24.51 -11.51
N MET A 439 -0.69 24.76 -12.54
CA MET A 439 -1.72 23.87 -13.03
C MET A 439 -1.27 23.10 -14.27
N GLN A 440 -1.88 21.94 -14.51
CA GLN A 440 -1.81 21.22 -15.79
C GLN A 440 -2.65 21.95 -16.85
N ASP A 441 -2.52 21.56 -18.12
CA ASP A 441 -3.24 22.16 -19.24
C ASP A 441 -4.76 22.07 -19.11
N ASP A 442 -5.26 21.13 -18.32
CA ASP A 442 -6.69 20.98 -18.05
C ASP A 442 -7.26 22.07 -17.13
N GLY A 443 -6.40 22.79 -16.42
CA GLY A 443 -6.76 23.88 -15.50
C GLY A 443 -7.51 23.45 -14.24
N ILE A 444 -7.47 22.15 -13.90
CA ILE A 444 -8.11 21.57 -12.70
C ILE A 444 -7.06 20.89 -11.81
N HIS A 445 -6.13 20.14 -12.41
CA HIS A 445 -5.14 19.39 -11.68
C HIS A 445 -3.84 20.18 -11.52
N PRO A 446 -3.16 20.09 -10.37
CA PRO A 446 -1.86 20.71 -10.18
C PRO A 446 -0.79 19.93 -10.96
N ASN A 447 0.20 20.63 -11.51
CA ASN A 447 1.42 20.04 -12.04
C ASN A 447 2.44 19.78 -10.90
N SER A 448 3.67 19.35 -11.24
CA SER A 448 4.68 19.02 -10.23
C SER A 448 5.01 20.20 -9.30
N ALA A 449 4.98 21.45 -9.79
CA ALA A 449 5.19 22.63 -8.95
C ALA A 449 4.00 22.87 -8.00
N GLY A 450 2.77 22.72 -8.51
CA GLY A 450 1.56 22.82 -7.71
C GLY A 450 1.46 21.75 -6.64
N VAL A 451 1.77 20.50 -6.99
CA VAL A 451 1.81 19.37 -6.03
C VAL A 451 2.80 19.64 -4.89
N ARG A 452 3.98 20.20 -5.21
CA ARG A 452 4.96 20.60 -4.20
C ARG A 452 4.41 21.72 -3.29
N LYS A 453 3.79 22.74 -3.89
CA LYS A 453 3.16 23.85 -3.14
C LYS A 453 2.10 23.34 -2.17
N MET A 454 1.26 22.37 -2.59
CA MET A 454 0.29 21.72 -1.71
C MET A 454 1.00 21.02 -0.55
N ALA A 455 2.00 20.19 -0.83
CA ALA A 455 2.76 19.46 0.19
C ALA A 455 3.36 20.41 1.24
N GLU A 456 3.98 21.51 0.80
CA GLU A 456 4.57 22.52 1.68
C GLU A 456 3.51 23.22 2.54
N THR A 457 2.36 23.55 1.95
CA THR A 457 1.28 24.25 2.66
C THR A 457 0.67 23.35 3.73
N VAL A 458 0.37 22.08 3.40
CA VAL A 458 -0.21 21.13 4.34
C VAL A 458 0.79 20.75 5.42
N ALA A 459 2.06 20.46 5.05
CA ALA A 459 3.10 20.09 6.01
C ALA A 459 3.28 21.14 7.10
N LYS A 460 3.31 22.43 6.74
CA LYS A 460 3.45 23.55 7.70
C LYS A 460 2.27 23.70 8.65
N VAL A 461 1.08 23.24 8.25
CA VAL A 461 -0.08 23.25 9.14
C VAL A 461 -0.02 22.09 10.12
N ILE A 462 0.44 20.90 9.66
CA ILE A 462 0.56 19.70 10.50
C ILE A 462 1.73 19.85 11.48
N ASP A 463 2.88 20.34 10.98
CA ASP A 463 4.08 20.58 11.76
C ASP A 463 4.63 21.98 11.44
N PRO A 464 4.31 23.00 12.26
CA PRO A 464 4.79 24.37 12.04
C PRO A 464 6.32 24.50 12.04
N ASP A 465 7.03 23.58 12.70
CA ASP A 465 8.49 23.58 12.81
C ASP A 465 9.19 22.82 11.67
N VAL A 466 8.42 22.28 10.72
CA VAL A 466 8.95 21.49 9.60
C VAL A 466 9.95 22.32 8.77
N LYS A 467 11.14 21.76 8.57
CA LYS A 467 12.18 22.36 7.75
C LYS A 467 12.03 21.92 6.30
N ILE A 468 11.58 22.83 5.44
CA ILE A 468 11.42 22.55 4.03
C ILE A 468 12.69 22.95 3.29
N GLU A 469 13.40 21.96 2.71
CA GLU A 469 14.55 22.22 1.87
C GLU A 469 14.13 22.98 0.61
N GLN A 470 14.72 24.14 0.39
CA GLN A 470 14.59 24.87 -0.88
C GLN A 470 15.41 24.15 -1.95
N ARG A 471 14.75 23.41 -2.84
CA ARG A 471 15.41 22.86 -4.02
C ARG A 471 15.48 23.91 -5.12
N PRO A 472 16.63 24.06 -5.81
CA PRO A 472 16.74 24.94 -6.95
C PRO A 472 15.76 24.54 -8.06
N PHE A 473 15.20 25.53 -8.77
CA PHE A 473 14.20 25.35 -9.83
C PHE A 473 14.58 24.30 -10.89
N TRP A 474 15.87 24.14 -11.21
CA TRP A 474 16.36 23.17 -12.20
C TRP A 474 16.31 21.69 -11.71
N MET A 475 16.13 21.46 -10.41
CA MET A 475 15.90 20.12 -9.84
C MET A 475 14.40 19.73 -9.78
N MET A 476 13.53 20.58 -10.29
CA MET A 476 12.05 20.40 -10.25
C MET A 476 11.48 19.90 -11.59
N ARG A 477 12.36 19.55 -12.55
CA ARG A 477 11.96 18.98 -13.85
C ARG A 477 12.03 17.46 -13.83
#